data_a7c350c47400e18233e8509efa29e57c
#
_entry.id   a7c350c47400e18233e8509efa29e57c
#
_cell.length_a   1.000
_cell.length_b   1.000
_cell.length_c   1.000
_cell.angle_alpha   90.00
_cell.angle_beta   90.00
_cell.angle_gamma   90.00
#
_symmetry.space_group_name_H-M   'P 1'
#
loop_
_entity.id
_entity.type
_entity.pdbx_description
1 polymer ?
#
loop_
_entity_poly.entity_id
_entity_poly.type
_entity_poly.pdbx_seq_one_letter_code
_entity_poly.pdbx_strand_id
1 'polypeptide(L)'
;MKKVAFITGGNRGIGFETAKALGAKGVRIIIGCRDAIKGQAAAKSLQDLGFEADSIVYDAEDSKAPEKVYQHIEKNYGALDILVNNAGIIKEDLIGSNTSSSIAQNVLKDTFQTNFFAVVALTQKLLPLLMKSTAGRIVNLSSIVGSLGIQSLENSPVEPAKAFAYNASKTALNAFTVHLAHELKDTHIKVNSAHPGWVKTELGGPYAPMEIADSYKTSLRLATLDKHGPTGGFFHEADTLPW
;
A
#
# COMPACT_ATOMS: atom_id res chain seq x y z
N MET A 1 4.09 24.41 4.64
CA MET A 1 2.79 23.71 4.83
C MET A 1 3.08 22.32 5.40
N LYS A 2 2.16 21.73 6.19
CA LYS A 2 2.30 20.33 6.64
C LYS A 2 2.16 19.39 5.44
N LYS A 3 2.95 18.29 5.44
CA LYS A 3 2.81 17.23 4.43
C LYS A 3 1.45 16.55 4.54
N VAL A 4 0.91 16.10 3.42
CA VAL A 4 -0.38 15.40 3.33
C VAL A 4 -0.14 13.98 2.83
N ALA A 5 -0.69 12.99 3.54
CA ALA A 5 -0.63 11.58 3.18
C ALA A 5 -2.03 11.02 2.91
N PHE A 6 -2.21 10.30 1.82
CA PHE A 6 -3.38 9.47 1.55
C PHE A 6 -3.03 7.99 1.67
N ILE A 7 -3.80 7.25 2.47
CA ILE A 7 -3.54 5.84 2.79
C ILE A 7 -4.78 5.01 2.49
N THR A 8 -4.73 4.15 1.49
CA THR A 8 -5.83 3.24 1.18
C THR A 8 -5.91 2.10 2.20
N GLY A 9 -7.12 1.73 2.63
CA GLY A 9 -7.31 0.72 3.68
C GLY A 9 -6.74 1.16 5.04
N GLY A 10 -6.66 2.48 5.30
CA GLY A 10 -6.05 3.05 6.51
C GLY A 10 -6.91 2.97 7.78
N ASN A 11 -8.09 2.34 7.71
CA ASN A 11 -9.01 2.26 8.84
C ASN A 11 -8.68 1.13 9.84
N ARG A 12 -7.76 0.23 9.53
CA ARG A 12 -7.34 -0.89 10.40
C ARG A 12 -5.97 -1.44 10.01
N GLY A 13 -5.42 -2.30 10.87
CA GLY A 13 -4.23 -3.09 10.58
C GLY A 13 -3.02 -2.25 10.19
N ILE A 14 -2.26 -2.72 9.20
CA ILE A 14 -1.01 -2.10 8.72
C ILE A 14 -1.24 -0.65 8.28
N GLY A 15 -2.34 -0.39 7.57
CA GLY A 15 -2.68 0.95 7.09
C GLY A 15 -2.92 1.94 8.25
N PHE A 16 -3.60 1.51 9.30
CA PHE A 16 -3.85 2.35 10.48
C PHE A 16 -2.59 2.63 11.27
N GLU A 17 -1.73 1.62 11.51
CA GLU A 17 -0.46 1.84 12.20
C GLU A 17 0.49 2.72 11.36
N THR A 18 0.48 2.59 10.03
CA THR A 18 1.21 3.50 9.14
C THR A 18 0.67 4.93 9.25
N ALA A 19 -0.66 5.11 9.28
CA ALA A 19 -1.31 6.40 9.46
C ALA A 19 -0.91 7.05 10.79
N LYS A 20 -0.96 6.29 11.88
CA LYS A 20 -0.56 6.71 13.23
C LYS A 20 0.90 7.13 13.29
N ALA A 21 1.79 6.33 12.70
CA ALA A 21 3.22 6.62 12.68
C ALA A 21 3.56 7.88 11.85
N LEU A 22 2.88 8.11 10.72
CA LEU A 22 3.01 9.33 9.92
C LEU A 22 2.42 10.55 10.65
N GLY A 23 1.27 10.39 11.33
CA GLY A 23 0.67 11.43 12.17
C GLY A 23 1.62 11.90 13.28
N ALA A 24 2.31 10.97 13.94
CA ALA A 24 3.34 11.26 14.94
C ALA A 24 4.55 12.04 14.37
N LYS A 25 4.77 11.99 13.05
CA LYS A 25 5.76 12.82 12.33
C LYS A 25 5.20 14.18 11.88
N GLY A 26 3.99 14.54 12.29
CA GLY A 26 3.33 15.78 11.93
C GLY A 26 2.74 15.82 10.53
N VAL A 27 2.59 14.67 9.89
CA VAL A 27 1.92 14.54 8.58
C VAL A 27 0.42 14.56 8.80
N ARG A 28 -0.33 15.29 7.95
CA ARG A 28 -1.78 15.25 7.90
C ARG A 28 -2.23 13.99 7.18
N ILE A 29 -3.14 13.24 7.78
CA ILE A 29 -3.57 11.92 7.32
C ILE A 29 -4.95 11.99 6.66
N ILE A 30 -5.08 11.37 5.50
CA ILE A 30 -6.36 11.10 4.85
C ILE A 30 -6.50 9.58 4.72
N ILE A 31 -7.50 9.02 5.39
CA ILE A 31 -7.80 7.59 5.36
C ILE A 31 -8.77 7.31 4.21
N GLY A 32 -8.35 6.47 3.26
CA GLY A 32 -9.23 5.86 2.27
C GLY A 32 -9.83 4.56 2.80
N CYS A 33 -11.16 4.47 2.88
CA CYS A 33 -11.86 3.29 3.37
C CYS A 33 -13.21 3.14 2.66
N ARG A 34 -13.59 1.91 2.26
CA ARG A 34 -14.88 1.67 1.57
C ARG A 34 -16.11 1.90 2.46
N ASP A 35 -15.96 1.75 3.77
CA ASP A 35 -17.01 1.96 4.77
C ASP A 35 -16.80 3.34 5.43
N ALA A 36 -17.73 4.26 5.19
CA ALA A 36 -17.64 5.64 5.70
C ALA A 36 -17.58 5.69 7.23
N ILE A 37 -18.36 4.85 7.92
CA ILE A 37 -18.43 4.85 9.39
C ILE A 37 -17.09 4.38 9.97
N LYS A 38 -16.52 3.30 9.43
CA LYS A 38 -15.20 2.79 9.86
C LYS A 38 -14.08 3.78 9.54
N GLY A 39 -14.16 4.46 8.39
CA GLY A 39 -13.20 5.50 8.02
C GLY A 39 -13.24 6.68 9.00
N GLN A 40 -14.42 7.19 9.31
CA GLN A 40 -14.61 8.29 10.28
C GLN A 40 -14.16 7.90 11.69
N ALA A 41 -14.49 6.69 12.15
CA ALA A 41 -14.06 6.20 13.46
C ALA A 41 -12.51 6.12 13.56
N ALA A 42 -11.85 5.65 12.50
CA ALA A 42 -10.40 5.59 12.46
C ALA A 42 -9.77 6.99 12.42
N ALA A 43 -10.32 7.93 11.62
CA ALA A 43 -9.85 9.32 11.61
C ALA A 43 -10.03 9.97 13.00
N LYS A 44 -11.18 9.74 13.66
CA LYS A 44 -11.42 10.20 15.03
C LYS A 44 -10.41 9.65 16.03
N SER A 45 -10.09 8.35 15.95
CA SER A 45 -9.07 7.74 16.81
C SER A 45 -7.68 8.40 16.63
N LEU A 46 -7.32 8.78 15.41
CA LEU A 46 -6.08 9.54 15.16
C LEU A 46 -6.15 10.98 15.71
N GLN A 47 -7.31 11.64 15.60
CA GLN A 47 -7.54 12.97 16.16
C GLN A 47 -7.45 12.96 17.69
N ASP A 48 -7.96 11.92 18.34
CA ASP A 48 -7.90 11.76 19.80
C ASP A 48 -6.46 11.55 20.31
N LEU A 49 -5.55 11.09 19.41
CA LEU A 49 -4.10 11.07 19.66
C LEU A 49 -3.42 12.41 19.35
N GLY A 50 -4.17 13.44 18.97
CA GLY A 50 -3.65 14.78 18.66
C GLY A 50 -3.15 14.95 17.23
N PHE A 51 -3.44 14.00 16.30
CA PHE A 51 -3.02 14.11 14.91
C PHE A 51 -4.10 14.77 14.04
N GLU A 52 -3.68 15.46 12.98
CA GLU A 52 -4.62 15.94 11.96
C GLU A 52 -4.99 14.77 11.04
N ALA A 53 -6.24 14.35 11.08
CA ALA A 53 -6.72 13.23 10.29
C ALA A 53 -8.11 13.50 9.74
N ASP A 54 -8.36 12.97 8.53
CA ASP A 54 -9.63 12.98 7.81
C ASP A 54 -9.85 11.63 7.16
N SER A 55 -11.06 11.38 6.64
CA SER A 55 -11.37 10.16 5.90
C SER A 55 -12.22 10.45 4.68
N ILE A 56 -12.02 9.65 3.64
CA ILE A 56 -12.84 9.65 2.43
C ILE A 56 -13.23 8.24 2.04
N VAL A 57 -14.44 8.09 1.51
CA VAL A 57 -14.86 6.80 0.95
C VAL A 57 -14.02 6.50 -0.29
N TYR A 58 -13.28 5.39 -0.23
CA TYR A 58 -12.52 4.83 -1.34
C TYR A 58 -12.79 3.34 -1.43
N ASP A 59 -13.46 2.94 -2.50
CA ASP A 59 -13.67 1.55 -2.87
C ASP A 59 -12.84 1.23 -4.13
N ALA A 60 -12.00 0.20 -4.06
CA ALA A 60 -11.16 -0.24 -5.16
C ALA A 60 -11.97 -0.81 -6.36
N GLU A 61 -13.24 -1.15 -6.13
CA GLU A 61 -14.15 -1.64 -7.17
C GLU A 61 -14.95 -0.50 -7.85
N ASP A 62 -15.00 0.69 -7.25
CA ASP A 62 -15.64 1.88 -7.83
C ASP A 62 -14.67 2.63 -8.75
N SER A 63 -14.87 2.51 -10.07
CA SER A 63 -14.05 3.21 -11.07
C SER A 63 -14.06 4.74 -10.94
N LYS A 64 -15.04 5.33 -10.22
CA LYS A 64 -15.14 6.76 -9.95
C LYS A 64 -14.44 7.18 -8.64
N ALA A 65 -14.04 6.22 -7.80
CA ALA A 65 -13.41 6.53 -6.52
C ALA A 65 -12.10 7.33 -6.66
N PRO A 66 -11.19 7.05 -7.62
CA PRO A 66 -9.99 7.85 -7.81
C PRO A 66 -10.27 9.34 -8.09
N GLU A 67 -11.30 9.65 -8.89
CA GLU A 67 -11.72 11.03 -9.17
C GLU A 67 -12.20 11.75 -7.91
N LYS A 68 -13.05 11.08 -7.10
CA LYS A 68 -13.56 11.65 -5.84
C LYS A 68 -12.41 11.95 -4.87
N VAL A 69 -11.43 11.06 -4.77
CA VAL A 69 -10.23 11.27 -3.94
C VAL A 69 -9.40 12.45 -4.46
N TYR A 70 -9.17 12.52 -5.77
CA TYR A 70 -8.46 13.64 -6.39
C TYR A 70 -9.10 14.98 -6.04
N GLN A 71 -10.40 15.11 -6.29
CA GLN A 71 -11.16 16.35 -6.02
C GLN A 71 -11.14 16.73 -4.54
N HIS A 72 -11.27 15.76 -3.65
CA HIS A 72 -11.20 16.00 -2.21
C HIS A 72 -9.83 16.54 -1.80
N ILE A 73 -8.74 15.92 -2.26
CA ILE A 73 -7.37 16.34 -1.92
C ILE A 73 -7.05 17.69 -2.56
N GLU A 74 -7.40 17.89 -3.83
CA GLU A 74 -7.15 19.16 -4.54
C GLU A 74 -7.86 20.33 -3.86
N LYS A 75 -9.15 20.17 -3.54
CA LYS A 75 -9.97 21.21 -2.92
C LYS A 75 -9.49 21.60 -1.51
N ASN A 76 -9.13 20.62 -0.68
CA ASN A 76 -8.87 20.85 0.73
C ASN A 76 -7.38 21.08 1.05
N TYR A 77 -6.47 20.56 0.21
CA TYR A 77 -5.05 20.54 0.51
C TYR A 77 -4.16 21.05 -0.64
N GLY A 78 -4.66 21.03 -1.88
CA GLY A 78 -3.95 21.54 -3.06
C GLY A 78 -2.85 20.63 -3.62
N ALA A 79 -2.23 19.81 -2.77
CA ALA A 79 -1.14 18.88 -3.12
C ALA A 79 -1.23 17.60 -2.29
N LEU A 80 -0.54 16.55 -2.75
CA LEU A 80 -0.36 15.29 -2.04
C LEU A 80 1.16 15.01 -1.93
N ASP A 81 1.65 14.76 -0.72
CA ASP A 81 3.06 14.45 -0.50
C ASP A 81 3.33 12.95 -0.43
N ILE A 82 2.40 12.18 0.12
CA ILE A 82 2.59 10.75 0.37
C ILE A 82 1.34 10.00 -0.08
N LEU A 83 1.53 9.00 -0.95
CA LEU A 83 0.53 8.00 -1.31
C LEU A 83 0.98 6.64 -0.79
N VAL A 84 0.17 6.03 0.08
CA VAL A 84 0.38 4.66 0.54
C VAL A 84 -0.72 3.76 -0.02
N ASN A 85 -0.40 2.99 -1.03
CA ASN A 85 -1.27 1.98 -1.62
C ASN A 85 -1.23 0.72 -0.74
N ASN A 86 -2.01 0.74 0.35
CA ASN A 86 -2.03 -0.33 1.35
C ASN A 86 -3.22 -1.28 1.20
N ALA A 87 -4.35 -0.83 0.67
CA ALA A 87 -5.52 -1.71 0.48
C ALA A 87 -5.15 -2.95 -0.34
N GLY A 88 -5.60 -4.10 0.12
CA GLY A 88 -5.38 -5.38 -0.56
C GLY A 88 -6.26 -6.47 0.00
N ILE A 89 -6.52 -7.49 -0.82
CA ILE A 89 -7.31 -8.68 -0.48
C ILE A 89 -6.55 -9.95 -0.85
N ILE A 90 -6.93 -11.04 -0.21
CA ILE A 90 -6.65 -12.41 -0.61
C ILE A 90 -7.97 -13.17 -0.62
N LYS A 91 -8.25 -13.94 -1.67
CA LYS A 91 -9.44 -14.78 -1.82
C LYS A 91 -9.09 -16.27 -1.91
N GLU A 92 -7.86 -16.60 -1.66
CA GLU A 92 -7.29 -17.93 -1.57
C GLU A 92 -6.82 -18.17 -0.14
N ASP A 93 -6.56 -19.40 0.24
CA ASP A 93 -5.86 -19.68 1.49
C ASP A 93 -4.41 -19.19 1.37
N LEU A 94 -3.95 -18.39 2.33
CA LEU A 94 -2.57 -17.88 2.32
C LEU A 94 -1.55 -19.02 2.40
N ILE A 95 -1.85 -20.02 3.22
CA ILE A 95 -1.11 -21.27 3.34
C ILE A 95 -2.13 -22.39 3.13
N GLY A 96 -1.91 -23.24 2.14
CA GLY A 96 -2.86 -24.31 1.84
C GLY A 96 -2.66 -24.97 0.49
N SER A 97 -3.64 -25.74 0.08
CA SER A 97 -3.61 -26.54 -1.16
C SER A 97 -4.14 -25.78 -2.39
N ASN A 98 -3.74 -24.51 -2.54
CA ASN A 98 -4.09 -23.75 -3.73
C ASN A 98 -3.38 -24.31 -4.97
N THR A 99 -4.07 -24.32 -6.11
CA THR A 99 -3.50 -24.77 -7.39
C THR A 99 -3.68 -23.70 -8.46
N SER A 100 -2.60 -23.29 -9.07
CA SER A 100 -2.64 -22.30 -10.17
C SER A 100 -3.30 -22.83 -11.42
N SER A 101 -3.29 -24.16 -11.63
CA SER A 101 -3.92 -24.82 -12.79
C SER A 101 -5.46 -24.85 -12.76
N SER A 102 -6.08 -24.66 -11.59
CA SER A 102 -7.52 -24.77 -11.40
C SER A 102 -8.16 -23.57 -10.69
N ILE A 103 -7.44 -22.48 -10.54
CA ILE A 103 -7.97 -21.28 -9.89
C ILE A 103 -9.20 -20.75 -10.61
N ALA A 104 -10.23 -20.37 -9.84
CA ALA A 104 -11.45 -19.79 -10.38
C ALA A 104 -11.18 -18.39 -10.94
N GLN A 105 -11.70 -18.10 -12.15
CA GLN A 105 -11.47 -16.84 -12.85
C GLN A 105 -11.96 -15.60 -12.09
N ASN A 106 -13.03 -15.73 -11.30
CA ASN A 106 -13.50 -14.63 -10.45
C ASN A 106 -12.53 -14.33 -9.33
N VAL A 107 -11.92 -15.35 -8.70
CA VAL A 107 -10.89 -15.16 -7.65
C VAL A 107 -9.71 -14.38 -8.22
N LEU A 108 -9.23 -14.77 -9.41
CA LEU A 108 -8.13 -14.09 -10.09
C LEU A 108 -8.50 -12.63 -10.42
N LYS A 109 -9.66 -12.41 -11.08
CA LYS A 109 -10.11 -11.07 -11.48
C LYS A 109 -10.28 -10.13 -10.29
N ASP A 110 -10.98 -10.57 -9.24
CA ASP A 110 -11.27 -9.73 -8.07
C ASP A 110 -9.99 -9.37 -7.29
N THR A 111 -9.07 -10.34 -7.17
CA THR A 111 -7.77 -10.11 -6.52
C THR A 111 -6.95 -9.09 -7.30
N PHE A 112 -6.86 -9.23 -8.63
CA PHE A 112 -6.16 -8.26 -9.48
C PHE A 112 -6.86 -6.91 -9.52
N GLN A 113 -8.19 -6.87 -9.50
CA GLN A 113 -8.94 -5.62 -9.47
C GLN A 113 -8.54 -4.77 -8.28
N THR A 114 -8.52 -5.34 -7.08
CA THR A 114 -8.19 -4.60 -5.86
C THR A 114 -6.70 -4.35 -5.72
N ASN A 115 -5.86 -5.40 -5.90
CA ASN A 115 -4.45 -5.33 -5.55
C ASN A 115 -3.57 -4.67 -6.63
N PHE A 116 -4.08 -4.56 -7.86
CA PHE A 116 -3.29 -4.04 -8.98
C PHE A 116 -4.02 -2.96 -9.77
N PHE A 117 -5.14 -3.27 -10.44
CA PHE A 117 -5.78 -2.30 -11.35
C PHE A 117 -6.23 -1.03 -10.63
N ALA A 118 -6.85 -1.16 -9.45
CA ALA A 118 -7.28 -0.01 -8.67
C ALA A 118 -6.08 0.82 -8.15
N VAL A 119 -4.97 0.17 -7.81
CA VAL A 119 -3.74 0.86 -7.40
C VAL A 119 -3.16 1.68 -8.55
N VAL A 120 -3.09 1.10 -9.75
CA VAL A 120 -2.62 1.80 -10.96
C VAL A 120 -3.52 3.01 -11.25
N ALA A 121 -4.84 2.80 -11.32
CA ALA A 121 -5.81 3.85 -11.62
C ALA A 121 -5.77 5.01 -10.61
N LEU A 122 -5.70 4.69 -9.31
CA LEU A 122 -5.59 5.68 -8.25
C LEU A 122 -4.28 6.46 -8.35
N THR A 123 -3.16 5.77 -8.51
CA THR A 123 -1.83 6.39 -8.59
C THR A 123 -1.74 7.33 -9.78
N GLN A 124 -2.19 6.89 -10.97
CA GLN A 124 -2.26 7.73 -12.17
C GLN A 124 -3.10 8.98 -11.94
N LYS A 125 -4.27 8.84 -11.30
CA LYS A 125 -5.16 9.96 -11.02
C LYS A 125 -4.56 10.96 -10.04
N LEU A 126 -3.83 10.49 -9.02
CA LEU A 126 -3.23 11.34 -7.99
C LEU A 126 -1.85 11.88 -8.36
N LEU A 127 -1.23 11.38 -9.44
CA LEU A 127 0.10 11.81 -9.86
C LEU A 127 0.23 13.33 -10.05
N PRO A 128 -0.74 14.07 -10.64
CA PRO A 128 -0.66 15.52 -10.74
C PRO A 128 -0.58 16.24 -9.38
N LEU A 129 -1.20 15.70 -8.33
CA LEU A 129 -1.11 16.24 -6.97
C LEU A 129 0.23 15.92 -6.30
N LEU A 130 0.78 14.72 -6.58
CA LEU A 130 2.13 14.33 -6.13
C LEU A 130 3.23 15.17 -6.81
N MET A 131 3.03 15.56 -8.06
CA MET A 131 3.93 16.46 -8.78
C MET A 131 3.96 17.89 -8.22
N LYS A 132 2.89 18.33 -7.53
CA LYS A 132 2.86 19.61 -6.82
C LYS A 132 3.66 19.60 -5.50
N SER A 133 3.97 18.42 -4.96
CA SER A 133 4.81 18.28 -3.76
C SER A 133 6.28 18.54 -4.09
N THR A 134 7.05 19.05 -3.15
CA THR A 134 8.52 19.16 -3.28
C THR A 134 9.25 17.85 -2.99
N ALA A 135 8.53 16.83 -2.49
CA ALA A 135 9.12 15.56 -2.07
C ALA A 135 8.06 14.44 -2.09
N GLY A 136 7.50 14.14 -3.28
CA GLY A 136 6.48 13.12 -3.46
C GLY A 136 6.99 11.71 -3.10
N ARG A 137 6.18 10.92 -2.40
CA ARG A 137 6.48 9.53 -2.02
C ARG A 137 5.31 8.63 -2.35
N ILE A 138 5.57 7.56 -3.10
CA ILE A 138 4.61 6.51 -3.41
C ILE A 138 5.13 5.21 -2.80
N VAL A 139 4.35 4.64 -1.90
CA VAL A 139 4.64 3.36 -1.24
C VAL A 139 3.58 2.35 -1.64
N ASN A 140 3.98 1.33 -2.37
CA ASN A 140 3.13 0.22 -2.77
C ASN A 140 3.31 -0.93 -1.78
N LEU A 141 2.27 -1.23 -0.98
CA LEU A 141 2.33 -2.34 -0.03
C LEU A 141 2.25 -3.66 -0.79
N SER A 142 3.42 -4.22 -1.05
CA SER A 142 3.62 -5.51 -1.69
C SER A 142 3.75 -6.63 -0.63
N SER A 143 4.34 -7.72 -1.01
CA SER A 143 4.62 -8.86 -0.15
C SER A 143 5.84 -9.62 -0.66
N ILE A 144 6.59 -10.26 0.23
CA ILE A 144 7.70 -11.15 -0.14
C ILE A 144 7.25 -12.25 -1.12
N VAL A 145 5.99 -12.70 -1.03
CA VAL A 145 5.42 -13.66 -1.97
C VAL A 145 5.15 -13.09 -3.37
N GLY A 146 5.34 -11.79 -3.57
CA GLY A 146 5.37 -11.15 -4.89
C GLY A 146 6.74 -11.16 -5.57
N SER A 147 7.78 -11.65 -4.88
CA SER A 147 9.13 -11.82 -5.43
C SER A 147 9.25 -13.13 -6.20
N LEU A 148 9.40 -13.06 -7.52
CA LEU A 148 9.67 -14.26 -8.32
C LEU A 148 11.05 -14.84 -8.00
N GLY A 149 12.03 -14.00 -7.71
CA GLY A 149 13.36 -14.43 -7.31
C GLY A 149 13.34 -15.29 -6.03
N ILE A 150 12.56 -14.90 -5.01
CA ILE A 150 12.40 -15.68 -3.78
C ILE A 150 11.54 -16.92 -4.01
N GLN A 151 10.45 -16.81 -4.77
CA GLN A 151 9.53 -17.91 -5.02
C GLN A 151 10.15 -19.08 -5.81
N SER A 152 11.14 -18.79 -6.65
CA SER A 152 11.82 -19.77 -7.51
C SER A 152 13.05 -20.42 -6.86
N LEU A 153 13.43 -20.02 -5.64
CA LEU A 153 14.53 -20.66 -4.94
C LEU A 153 14.19 -22.11 -4.62
N GLU A 154 15.19 -22.98 -4.71
CA GLU A 154 15.13 -24.28 -4.06
C GLU A 154 15.04 -24.09 -2.54
N ASN A 155 14.08 -24.72 -1.89
CA ASN A 155 13.77 -24.50 -0.46
C ASN A 155 13.38 -23.04 -0.14
N SER A 156 12.56 -22.43 -0.98
CA SER A 156 12.05 -21.07 -0.77
C SER A 156 11.42 -20.90 0.63
N PRO A 157 11.75 -19.85 1.37
CA PRO A 157 11.14 -19.58 2.68
C PRO A 157 9.63 -19.31 2.59
N VAL A 158 9.10 -19.06 1.38
CA VAL A 158 7.68 -18.80 1.11
C VAL A 158 7.01 -19.96 0.36
N GLU A 159 7.65 -21.13 0.30
CA GLU A 159 7.12 -22.30 -0.40
C GLU A 159 5.69 -22.67 0.04
N PRO A 160 5.32 -22.65 1.34
CA PRO A 160 3.96 -22.95 1.76
C PRO A 160 2.91 -21.91 1.35
N ALA A 161 3.33 -20.71 0.97
CA ALA A 161 2.45 -19.58 0.66
C ALA A 161 2.23 -19.45 -0.87
N LYS A 162 1.56 -20.43 -1.48
CA LYS A 162 1.29 -20.51 -2.93
C LYS A 162 -0.12 -20.06 -3.31
N ALA A 163 -0.57 -18.91 -2.80
CA ALA A 163 -1.82 -18.26 -3.21
C ALA A 163 -1.59 -17.54 -4.56
N PHE A 164 -1.88 -18.21 -5.67
CA PHE A 164 -1.45 -17.77 -7.02
C PHE A 164 -1.96 -16.38 -7.39
N ALA A 165 -3.26 -16.12 -7.24
CA ALA A 165 -3.82 -14.81 -7.60
C ALA A 165 -3.22 -13.68 -6.75
N TYR A 166 -3.08 -13.92 -5.44
CA TYR A 166 -2.47 -12.94 -4.53
C TYR A 166 -1.00 -12.71 -4.90
N ASN A 167 -0.21 -13.78 -5.00
CA ASN A 167 1.22 -13.68 -5.29
C ASN A 167 1.46 -12.99 -6.65
N ALA A 168 0.74 -13.41 -7.69
CA ALA A 168 0.83 -12.80 -9.02
C ALA A 168 0.41 -11.32 -9.02
N SER A 169 -0.63 -10.95 -8.25
CA SER A 169 -1.03 -9.55 -8.12
C SER A 169 0.05 -8.68 -7.47
N LYS A 170 0.78 -9.22 -6.48
CA LYS A 170 1.89 -8.52 -5.83
C LYS A 170 3.14 -8.46 -6.72
N THR A 171 3.38 -9.47 -7.56
CA THR A 171 4.40 -9.41 -8.62
C THR A 171 4.08 -8.32 -9.65
N ALA A 172 2.83 -8.23 -10.10
CA ALA A 172 2.38 -7.17 -11.00
C ALA A 172 2.54 -5.77 -10.36
N LEU A 173 2.24 -5.62 -9.06
CA LEU A 173 2.44 -4.39 -8.32
C LEU A 173 3.93 -4.02 -8.21
N ASN A 174 4.81 -5.00 -8.04
CA ASN A 174 6.26 -4.81 -8.07
C ASN A 174 6.73 -4.33 -9.44
N ALA A 175 6.24 -4.93 -10.54
CA ALA A 175 6.53 -4.45 -11.89
C ALA A 175 6.06 -2.99 -12.09
N PHE A 176 4.86 -2.64 -11.64
CA PHE A 176 4.37 -1.25 -11.68
C PHE A 176 5.30 -0.29 -10.93
N THR A 177 5.81 -0.70 -9.76
CA THR A 177 6.76 0.10 -8.98
C THR A 177 8.04 0.40 -9.78
N VAL A 178 8.62 -0.62 -10.43
CA VAL A 178 9.84 -0.47 -11.24
C VAL A 178 9.60 0.48 -12.42
N HIS A 179 8.51 0.25 -13.18
CA HIS A 179 8.20 1.06 -14.36
C HIS A 179 7.90 2.52 -14.00
N LEU A 180 7.06 2.75 -12.98
CA LEU A 180 6.72 4.10 -12.54
C LEU A 180 7.93 4.85 -11.95
N ALA A 181 8.79 4.15 -11.20
CA ALA A 181 10.03 4.74 -10.70
C ALA A 181 10.98 5.15 -11.83
N HIS A 182 11.07 4.35 -12.90
CA HIS A 182 11.86 4.69 -14.08
C HIS A 182 11.29 5.90 -14.82
N GLU A 183 9.96 5.95 -15.01
CA GLU A 183 9.27 7.08 -15.65
C GLU A 183 9.50 8.39 -14.88
N LEU A 184 9.50 8.32 -13.54
CA LEU A 184 9.61 9.48 -12.65
C LEU A 184 11.06 9.77 -12.19
N LYS A 185 12.08 9.12 -12.78
CA LYS A 185 13.49 9.19 -12.32
C LYS A 185 14.06 10.61 -12.25
N ASP A 186 13.64 11.49 -13.17
CA ASP A 186 14.09 12.87 -13.27
C ASP A 186 13.22 13.84 -12.47
N THR A 187 12.35 13.32 -11.59
CA THR A 187 11.48 14.09 -10.71
C THR A 187 11.93 13.95 -9.24
N HIS A 188 11.26 14.70 -8.38
CA HIS A 188 11.44 14.60 -6.91
C HIS A 188 10.62 13.45 -6.28
N ILE A 189 9.86 12.68 -7.07
CA ILE A 189 9.03 11.58 -6.59
C ILE A 189 9.86 10.31 -6.42
N LYS A 190 9.69 9.62 -5.29
CA LYS A 190 10.25 8.28 -5.05
C LYS A 190 9.14 7.26 -4.99
N VAL A 191 9.31 6.14 -5.70
CA VAL A 191 8.33 5.05 -5.80
C VAL A 191 8.99 3.76 -5.36
N ASN A 192 8.46 3.10 -4.32
CA ASN A 192 9.04 1.86 -3.81
C ASN A 192 7.96 0.88 -3.38
N SER A 193 8.28 -0.41 -3.45
CA SER A 193 7.50 -1.51 -2.88
C SER A 193 7.93 -1.78 -1.44
N ALA A 194 6.95 -2.01 -0.55
CA ALA A 194 7.15 -2.34 0.85
C ALA A 194 6.63 -3.76 1.13
N HIS A 195 7.46 -4.60 1.73
CA HIS A 195 7.01 -5.79 2.43
C HIS A 195 6.85 -5.46 3.92
N PRO A 196 5.64 -5.55 4.49
CA PRO A 196 5.41 -5.19 5.89
C PRO A 196 5.88 -6.25 6.90
N GLY A 197 6.26 -7.45 6.42
CA GLY A 197 6.40 -8.67 7.21
C GLY A 197 5.14 -9.55 7.11
N TRP A 198 5.15 -10.71 7.76
CA TRP A 198 3.96 -11.54 7.93
C TRP A 198 3.28 -11.15 9.25
N VAL A 199 2.18 -10.41 9.13
CA VAL A 199 1.55 -9.64 10.22
C VAL A 199 0.23 -10.28 10.64
N LYS A 200 -0.06 -10.34 11.94
CA LYS A 200 -1.31 -10.83 12.54
C LYS A 200 -2.51 -9.92 12.20
N THR A 201 -2.87 -9.89 10.93
CA THR A 201 -4.06 -9.22 10.42
C THR A 201 -5.11 -10.27 10.03
N GLU A 202 -6.31 -9.83 9.66
CA GLU A 202 -7.32 -10.71 9.07
C GLU A 202 -6.79 -11.46 7.82
N LEU A 203 -5.93 -10.81 7.02
CA LEU A 203 -5.30 -11.39 5.84
C LEU A 203 -4.14 -12.35 6.22
N GLY A 204 -3.30 -11.96 7.18
CA GLY A 204 -2.12 -12.75 7.55
C GLY A 204 -2.42 -13.92 8.48
N GLY A 205 -3.58 -13.91 9.12
CA GLY A 205 -4.02 -14.96 10.03
C GLY A 205 -3.35 -14.90 11.42
N PRO A 206 -3.82 -15.77 12.34
CA PRO A 206 -3.39 -15.73 13.74
C PRO A 206 -1.97 -16.29 13.96
N TYR A 207 -1.45 -17.07 13.02
CA TYR A 207 -0.14 -17.70 13.11
C TYR A 207 1.01 -16.81 12.61
N ALA A 208 0.69 -15.60 12.11
CA ALA A 208 1.71 -14.66 11.71
C ALA A 208 2.62 -14.28 12.89
N PRO A 209 3.94 -14.16 12.70
CA PRO A 209 4.87 -13.90 13.81
C PRO A 209 4.89 -12.42 14.24
N MET A 210 4.48 -11.50 13.36
CA MET A 210 4.61 -10.06 13.61
C MET A 210 3.30 -9.47 14.14
N GLU A 211 3.39 -8.70 15.21
CA GLU A 211 2.25 -7.94 15.73
C GLU A 211 1.90 -6.75 14.82
N ILE A 212 0.62 -6.38 14.79
CA ILE A 212 0.15 -5.25 13.97
C ILE A 212 0.90 -3.96 14.32
N ALA A 213 1.17 -3.74 15.60
CA ALA A 213 1.84 -2.54 16.10
C ALA A 213 3.25 -2.30 15.52
N ASP A 214 3.91 -3.34 15.00
CA ASP A 214 5.25 -3.27 14.41
C ASP A 214 5.26 -3.19 12.88
N SER A 215 4.12 -3.38 12.24
CA SER A 215 3.98 -3.57 10.79
C SER A 215 4.21 -2.32 9.92
N TYR A 216 4.20 -1.14 10.52
CA TYR A 216 4.31 0.15 9.84
C TYR A 216 5.74 0.52 9.40
N LYS A 217 6.77 -0.11 9.95
CA LYS A 217 8.17 0.34 9.90
C LYS A 217 8.67 0.55 8.47
N THR A 218 8.48 -0.44 7.60
CA THR A 218 8.89 -0.34 6.19
C THR A 218 8.13 0.79 5.47
N SER A 219 6.81 0.85 5.62
CA SER A 219 5.98 1.88 4.99
C SER A 219 6.34 3.28 5.48
N LEU A 220 6.56 3.47 6.78
CA LEU A 220 6.98 4.74 7.36
C LEU A 220 8.33 5.18 6.79
N ARG A 221 9.34 4.29 6.79
CA ARG A 221 10.66 4.58 6.25
C ARG A 221 10.57 5.06 4.82
N LEU A 222 9.85 4.32 3.95
CA LEU A 222 9.74 4.65 2.53
C LEU A 222 8.92 5.93 2.28
N ALA A 223 7.89 6.18 3.09
CA ALA A 223 7.06 7.39 3.02
C ALA A 223 7.80 8.65 3.51
N THR A 224 8.88 8.50 4.29
CA THR A 224 9.64 9.61 4.87
C THR A 224 11.07 9.73 4.34
N LEU A 225 11.40 9.05 3.25
CA LEU A 225 12.71 9.14 2.59
C LEU A 225 13.10 10.60 2.29
N ASP A 226 14.35 10.91 2.45
CA ASP A 226 14.93 12.17 1.97
C ASP A 226 15.05 12.20 0.43
N LYS A 227 15.58 13.31 -0.11
CA LYS A 227 15.73 13.48 -1.56
C LYS A 227 16.73 12.49 -2.20
N HIS A 228 17.68 11.97 -1.43
CA HIS A 228 18.71 11.03 -1.88
C HIS A 228 18.31 9.57 -1.65
N GLY A 229 17.15 9.34 -1.03
CA GLY A 229 16.63 7.99 -0.78
C GLY A 229 16.40 7.18 -2.06
N PRO A 230 16.26 5.85 -1.93
CA PRO A 230 16.06 4.95 -3.05
C PRO A 230 14.73 5.18 -3.76
N THR A 231 14.70 4.81 -5.05
CA THR A 231 13.47 4.71 -5.85
C THR A 231 13.56 3.47 -6.73
N GLY A 232 12.43 2.83 -7.01
CA GLY A 232 12.39 1.61 -7.83
C GLY A 232 12.90 0.37 -7.10
N GLY A 233 12.88 0.35 -5.75
CA GLY A 233 13.33 -0.78 -4.95
C GLY A 233 12.19 -1.49 -4.22
N PHE A 234 12.46 -2.71 -3.77
CA PHE A 234 11.60 -3.52 -2.92
C PHE A 234 12.28 -3.73 -1.58
N PHE A 235 11.58 -3.44 -0.49
CA PHE A 235 12.20 -3.37 0.84
C PHE A 235 11.38 -4.07 1.92
N HIS A 236 12.11 -4.63 2.90
CA HIS A 236 11.59 -4.98 4.22
C HIS A 236 12.47 -4.29 5.27
N GLU A 237 11.88 -3.40 6.06
CA GLU A 237 12.61 -2.51 6.97
C GLU A 237 13.81 -1.85 6.26
N ALA A 238 15.05 -2.18 6.66
CA ALA A 238 16.27 -1.66 6.05
C ALA A 238 16.74 -2.49 4.84
N ASP A 239 16.30 -3.73 4.73
CA ASP A 239 16.79 -4.69 3.76
C ASP A 239 16.18 -4.47 2.38
N THR A 240 16.99 -4.66 1.34
CA THR A 240 16.52 -4.73 -0.05
C THR A 240 16.17 -6.18 -0.38
N LEU A 241 14.96 -6.39 -0.90
CA LEU A 241 14.48 -7.69 -1.33
C LEU A 241 14.65 -7.84 -2.85
N PRO A 242 14.91 -9.05 -3.36
CA PRO A 242 14.88 -9.33 -4.80
C PRO A 242 13.45 -9.26 -5.35
N TRP A 243 13.35 -8.96 -6.66
CA TRP A 243 12.10 -8.92 -7.41
C TRP A 243 11.50 -10.29 -7.69
#